data_9aaaa4ba5e7fea5d036fe00cf4086ac0
#
_entry.id   9aaaa4ba5e7fea5d036fe00cf4086ac0
#
_cell.length_a   1.000
_cell.length_b   1.000
_cell.length_c   1.000
_cell.angle_alpha   90.00
_cell.angle_beta   90.00
_cell.angle_gamma   90.00
#
_symmetry.space_group_name_H-M   'P 1'
#
loop_
_entity.id
_entity.type
_entity.pdbx_description
1 polymer ?
#
loop_
_entity_poly.entity_id
_entity_poly.type
_entity_poly.pdbx_seq_one_letter_code
_entity_poly.pdbx_strand_id
1 'polypeptide(L)'
;MELDIDNTGDSTGIFPNELDAKLSSGWSLIDVREDDEWTYGHHEEAKHVKMSEVRESLELFDQESSYIIVCRSGHRSGKVSEYLNSIGYQSYNLIGGMKKLSNESNKIIGSDGNPGIII
;
A
#
# COMPACT_ATOMS: atom_id res chain seq x y z
N MET A 1 -20.43 14.15 10.04
CA MET A 1 -20.14 14.05 9.73
C MET A 1 -19.51 13.88 9.66
N GLU A 2 -19.45 14.01 9.70
CA GLU A 2 -18.95 13.82 9.35
C GLU A 2 -18.18 13.52 9.32
N LEU A 3 -18.09 13.41 9.56
CA LEU A 3 -17.40 13.06 9.33
C LEU A 3 -16.67 12.92 9.14
N ASP A 4 -16.68 12.96 9.19
CA ASP A 4 -16.05 12.76 8.71
C ASP A 4 -15.30 12.55 8.36
N ILE A 5 -15.30 12.74 8.53
CA ILE A 5 -14.75 12.52 8.00
C ILE A 5 -13.88 12.35 7.78
N ASP A 6 -13.87 12.43 7.99
CA ASP A 6 -13.18 12.18 7.54
C ASP A 6 -12.66 11.77 7.36
N ASN A 7 -12.80 11.74 7.64
CA ASN A 7 -12.42 11.26 7.31
C ASN A 7 -12.34 10.73 6.72
N THR A 8 -12.91 10.95 7.02
CA THR A 8 -13.21 10.31 5.84
C THR A 8 -12.27 9.21 5.31
N GLY A 9 -11.29 9.45 4.56
CA GLY A 9 -10.37 8.43 4.05
C GLY A 9 -9.91 7.46 5.12
N ASP A 10 -10.05 7.85 6.33
CA ASP A 10 -9.61 7.05 7.47
C ASP A 10 -10.41 5.77 7.64
N SER A 11 -11.68 5.74 7.19
CA SER A 11 -12.48 4.53 7.30
C SER A 11 -11.97 3.40 6.41
N THR A 12 -11.11 3.74 5.44
CA THR A 12 -10.52 2.77 4.52
C THR A 12 -9.00 2.70 4.69
N GLY A 13 -8.51 3.13 5.83
CA GLY A 13 -7.08 3.12 6.12
C GLY A 13 -6.69 1.98 7.04
N ILE A 14 -5.45 1.54 6.89
CA ILE A 14 -4.83 0.51 7.74
C ILE A 14 -3.57 1.12 8.33
N PHE A 15 -3.37 0.95 9.63
CA PHE A 15 -2.14 1.41 10.27
C PHE A 15 -1.04 0.36 10.15
N PRO A 16 0.24 0.78 10.17
CA PRO A 16 1.35 -0.18 10.03
C PRO A 16 1.31 -1.34 11.02
N ASN A 17 0.86 -1.11 12.24
CA ASN A 17 0.81 -2.18 13.24
C ASN A 17 -0.27 -3.24 12.96
N GLU A 18 -1.14 -2.98 11.98
CA GLU A 18 -2.15 -3.96 11.55
C GLU A 18 -1.71 -4.76 10.34
N LEU A 19 -0.61 -4.38 9.70
CA LEU A 19 -0.21 -4.93 8.41
C LEU A 19 0.05 -6.44 8.47
N ASP A 20 0.87 -6.87 9.45
CA ASP A 20 1.25 -8.30 9.53
C ASP A 20 0.02 -9.20 9.68
N ALA A 21 -0.93 -8.80 10.50
CA ALA A 21 -2.15 -9.58 10.71
C ALA A 21 -2.97 -9.67 9.41
N LYS A 22 -3.07 -8.57 8.67
CA LYS A 22 -3.81 -8.56 7.41
C LYS A 22 -3.15 -9.42 6.37
N LEU A 23 -1.82 -9.34 6.24
CA LEU A 23 -1.09 -10.18 5.30
C LEU A 23 -1.24 -11.66 5.66
N SER A 24 -1.20 -11.99 6.95
CA SER A 24 -1.42 -13.37 7.40
C SER A 24 -2.84 -13.86 7.08
N SER A 25 -3.79 -12.95 6.98
CA SER A 25 -5.18 -13.29 6.62
C SER A 25 -5.40 -13.39 5.11
N GLY A 26 -4.35 -13.25 4.31
CA GLY A 26 -4.44 -13.40 2.87
C GLY A 26 -4.59 -12.10 2.08
N TRP A 27 -4.54 -10.94 2.75
CA TRP A 27 -4.55 -9.66 2.05
C TRP A 27 -3.22 -9.46 1.34
N SER A 28 -3.23 -8.69 0.26
CA SER A 28 -2.01 -8.40 -0.51
C SER A 28 -1.60 -6.95 -0.34
N LEU A 29 -0.28 -6.73 -0.28
CA LEU A 29 0.30 -5.38 -0.18
C LEU A 29 0.79 -4.97 -1.57
N ILE A 30 0.30 -3.84 -2.05
CA ILE A 30 0.65 -3.31 -3.38
C ILE A 30 1.38 -1.97 -3.20
N ASP A 31 2.62 -1.92 -3.66
CA ASP A 31 3.44 -0.72 -3.60
C ASP A 31 3.31 0.02 -4.94
N VAL A 32 2.82 1.27 -4.88
CA VAL A 32 2.52 2.04 -6.10
C VAL A 32 3.57 3.11 -6.38
N ARG A 33 4.74 3.03 -5.71
CA ARG A 33 5.82 4.00 -5.88
C ARG A 33 6.57 3.78 -7.20
N GLU A 34 7.48 4.69 -7.50
CA GLU A 34 8.30 4.61 -8.71
C GLU A 34 9.41 3.56 -8.57
N ASP A 35 10.06 3.23 -9.68
CA ASP A 35 11.06 2.17 -9.71
C ASP A 35 12.24 2.43 -8.79
N ASP A 36 12.74 3.66 -8.72
CA ASP A 36 13.87 3.99 -7.86
C ASP A 36 13.51 3.86 -6.38
N GLU A 37 12.32 4.30 -6.01
CA GLU A 37 11.85 4.15 -4.63
C GLU A 37 11.78 2.69 -4.23
N TRP A 38 11.24 1.86 -5.10
CA TRP A 38 11.13 0.41 -4.89
C TRP A 38 12.50 -0.23 -4.76
N THR A 39 13.42 0.14 -5.63
CA THR A 39 14.76 -0.46 -5.66
C THR A 39 15.52 -0.25 -4.36
N TYR A 40 15.42 0.94 -3.78
CA TYR A 40 16.14 1.24 -2.53
C TYR A 40 15.53 0.56 -1.31
N GLY A 41 14.24 0.36 -1.29
CA GLY A 41 13.61 -0.33 -0.16
C GLY A 41 12.13 -0.53 -0.36
N HIS A 42 11.67 -1.75 -0.10
CA HIS A 42 10.26 -2.11 -0.17
C HIS A 42 9.98 -3.23 0.83
N HIS A 43 8.71 -3.43 1.16
CA HIS A 43 8.34 -4.53 2.06
C HIS A 43 8.54 -5.86 1.30
N GLU A 44 9.11 -6.85 1.97
CA GLU A 44 9.47 -8.12 1.32
C GLU A 44 8.28 -8.88 0.75
N GLU A 45 7.07 -8.62 1.23
CA GLU A 45 5.86 -9.28 0.73
C GLU A 45 5.07 -8.42 -0.25
N ALA A 46 5.55 -7.22 -0.57
CA ALA A 46 4.82 -6.33 -1.46
C ALA A 46 4.96 -6.73 -2.92
N LYS A 47 3.93 -6.42 -3.70
CA LYS A 47 3.99 -6.48 -5.15
C LYS A 47 4.07 -5.06 -5.67
N HIS A 48 4.86 -4.85 -6.71
CA HIS A 48 5.08 -3.53 -7.27
C HIS A 48 4.18 -3.29 -8.48
N VAL A 49 3.26 -2.33 -8.36
CA VAL A 49 2.45 -1.87 -9.48
C VAL A 49 2.44 -0.35 -9.39
N LYS A 50 3.22 0.31 -10.25
CA LYS A 50 3.35 1.76 -10.17
C LYS A 50 2.00 2.45 -10.35
N MET A 51 1.81 3.59 -9.69
CA MET A 51 0.55 4.33 -9.75
C MET A 51 0.10 4.56 -11.18
N SER A 52 1.02 4.90 -12.08
CA SER A 52 0.71 5.15 -13.48
C SER A 52 0.27 3.91 -14.24
N GLU A 53 0.51 2.71 -13.69
CA GLU A 53 0.20 1.44 -14.35
C GLU A 53 -1.04 0.75 -13.80
N VAL A 54 -1.59 1.25 -12.69
CA VAL A 54 -2.70 0.57 -12.03
C VAL A 54 -3.89 0.37 -12.95
N ARG A 55 -4.26 1.42 -13.67
CA ARG A 55 -5.43 1.42 -14.54
C ARG A 55 -5.31 0.38 -15.66
N GLU A 56 -4.10 0.14 -16.13
CA GLU A 56 -3.82 -0.81 -17.21
C GLU A 56 -3.51 -2.21 -16.71
N SER A 57 -3.48 -2.39 -15.39
CA SER A 57 -3.08 -3.65 -14.77
C SER A 57 -4.19 -4.24 -13.88
N LEU A 58 -5.44 -3.92 -14.19
CA LEU A 58 -6.57 -4.36 -13.36
C LEU A 58 -6.73 -5.87 -13.35
N GLU A 59 -6.18 -6.59 -14.32
CA GLU A 59 -6.19 -8.04 -14.31
C GLU A 59 -5.38 -8.63 -13.14
N LEU A 60 -4.53 -7.82 -12.51
CA LEU A 60 -3.77 -8.25 -11.33
C LEU A 60 -4.61 -8.19 -10.05
N PHE A 61 -5.80 -7.61 -10.12
CA PHE A 61 -6.66 -7.42 -8.95
C PHE A 61 -7.91 -8.28 -9.07
N ASP A 62 -8.36 -8.77 -7.92
CA ASP A 62 -9.53 -9.63 -7.81
C ASP A 62 -10.54 -8.94 -6.91
N GLN A 63 -11.79 -8.86 -7.36
CA GLN A 63 -12.85 -8.20 -6.58
C GLN A 63 -13.20 -8.96 -5.30
N GLU A 64 -12.81 -10.23 -5.21
CA GLU A 64 -13.05 -11.05 -4.03
C GLU A 64 -11.93 -10.94 -3.00
N SER A 65 -10.84 -10.25 -3.33
CA SER A 65 -9.67 -10.12 -2.47
C SER A 65 -9.60 -8.73 -1.86
N SER A 66 -8.75 -8.58 -0.83
CA SER A 66 -8.51 -7.30 -0.19
C SER A 66 -7.05 -6.88 -0.39
N TYR A 67 -6.86 -5.60 -0.64
CA TYR A 67 -5.55 -5.04 -0.97
C TYR A 67 -5.21 -3.88 -0.05
N ILE A 68 -3.96 -3.81 0.36
CA ILE A 68 -3.42 -2.66 1.08
C ILE A 68 -2.49 -1.95 0.12
N ILE A 69 -2.74 -0.67 -0.10
CA ILE A 69 -1.98 0.12 -1.07
C ILE A 69 -1.01 1.03 -0.31
N VAL A 70 0.26 1.02 -0.71
CA VAL A 70 1.27 1.79 -0.01
C VAL A 70 2.07 2.67 -0.97
N CYS A 71 2.38 3.88 -0.52
CA CYS A 71 3.36 4.76 -1.16
C CYS A 71 4.31 5.28 -0.07
N ARG A 72 5.01 6.37 -0.33
CA ARG A 72 6.00 6.87 0.63
C ARG A 72 5.35 7.35 1.92
N SER A 73 4.31 8.17 1.83
CA SER A 73 3.69 8.79 3.01
C SER A 73 2.18 8.72 3.04
N GLY A 74 1.54 8.03 2.09
CA GLY A 74 0.11 7.78 2.10
C GLY A 74 -0.71 8.59 1.11
N HIS A 75 -0.11 9.56 0.42
CA HIS A 75 -0.86 10.45 -0.46
C HIS A 75 -1.23 9.78 -1.79
N ARG A 76 -0.23 9.26 -2.50
CA ARG A 76 -0.48 8.59 -3.79
C ARG A 76 -1.32 7.33 -3.61
N SER A 77 -1.00 6.54 -2.58
CA SER A 77 -1.72 5.30 -2.31
C SER A 77 -3.17 5.56 -1.90
N GLY A 78 -3.44 6.67 -1.23
CA GLY A 78 -4.81 7.05 -0.91
C GLY A 78 -5.64 7.28 -2.16
N LYS A 79 -5.06 7.92 -3.18
CA LYS A 79 -5.75 8.16 -4.45
C LYS A 79 -5.98 6.86 -5.21
N VAL A 80 -5.00 5.96 -5.20
CA VAL A 80 -5.12 4.65 -5.87
C VAL A 80 -6.20 3.82 -5.19
N SER A 81 -6.20 3.80 -3.85
CA SER A 81 -7.20 3.06 -3.09
C SER A 81 -8.61 3.58 -3.39
N GLU A 82 -8.76 4.90 -3.42
CA GLU A 82 -10.03 5.53 -3.75
C GLU A 82 -10.51 5.12 -5.15
N TYR A 83 -9.60 5.14 -6.12
CA TYR A 83 -9.93 4.72 -7.48
C TYR A 83 -10.38 3.26 -7.52
N LEU A 84 -9.60 2.36 -6.92
CA LEU A 84 -9.93 0.94 -6.93
C LEU A 84 -11.28 0.66 -6.27
N ASN A 85 -11.55 1.31 -5.14
CA ASN A 85 -12.82 1.15 -4.46
C ASN A 85 -13.99 1.64 -5.31
N SER A 86 -13.77 2.71 -6.07
CA SER A 86 -14.82 3.29 -6.91
C SER A 86 -15.24 2.36 -8.05
N ILE A 87 -14.39 1.41 -8.43
CA ILE A 87 -14.68 0.46 -9.51
C ILE A 87 -14.86 -0.97 -9.00
N GLY A 88 -15.13 -1.13 -7.70
CA GLY A 88 -15.60 -2.40 -7.16
C GLY A 88 -14.57 -3.27 -6.47
N TYR A 89 -13.33 -2.81 -6.32
CA TYR A 89 -12.33 -3.57 -5.57
C TYR A 89 -12.34 -3.18 -4.10
N GLN A 90 -11.77 -4.03 -3.26
CA GLN A 90 -11.64 -3.75 -1.83
C GLN A 90 -10.19 -3.36 -1.55
N SER A 91 -9.94 -2.10 -1.29
CA SER A 91 -8.59 -1.62 -1.04
C SER A 91 -8.56 -0.63 0.10
N TYR A 92 -7.41 -0.56 0.77
CA TYR A 92 -7.20 0.23 1.96
C TYR A 92 -5.84 0.92 1.86
N ASN A 93 -5.77 2.15 2.29
CA ASN A 93 -4.51 2.92 2.26
C ASN A 93 -3.68 2.61 3.51
N LEU A 94 -2.38 2.33 3.33
CA LEU A 94 -1.49 2.18 4.48
C LEU A 94 -1.14 3.57 5.00
N ILE A 95 -1.69 3.91 6.14
CA ILE A 95 -1.57 5.25 6.72
C ILE A 95 -0.12 5.51 7.13
N GLY A 96 0.41 6.64 6.69
CA GLY A 96 1.80 7.00 6.95
C GLY A 96 2.79 6.40 5.97
N GLY A 97 2.35 5.46 5.15
CA GLY A 97 3.14 4.89 4.07
C GLY A 97 4.40 4.18 4.50
N MET A 98 5.31 4.00 3.55
CA MET A 98 6.60 3.33 3.82
C MET A 98 7.44 4.07 4.84
N LYS A 99 7.31 5.40 4.88
CA LYS A 99 8.08 6.19 5.84
C LYS A 99 7.75 5.78 7.28
N LYS A 100 6.48 5.61 7.58
CA LYS A 100 6.07 5.18 8.92
C LYS A 100 6.33 3.70 9.13
N LEU A 101 6.01 2.88 8.12
CA LEU A 101 6.20 1.43 8.22
C LEU A 101 7.64 1.06 8.50
N SER A 102 8.60 1.74 7.87
CA SER A 102 10.02 1.42 8.03
C SER A 102 10.51 1.63 9.46
N ASN A 103 9.82 2.43 10.24
CA ASN A 103 10.17 2.62 11.65
C ASN A 103 9.63 1.51 12.54
N GLU A 104 8.71 0.68 12.02
CA GLU A 104 8.02 -0.32 12.81
C GLU A 104 8.23 -1.74 12.30
N SER A 105 8.87 -1.91 11.14
CA SER A 105 9.04 -3.21 10.51
C SER A 105 10.50 -3.49 10.19
N ASN A 106 10.91 -4.73 10.36
CA ASN A 106 12.24 -5.18 9.95
C ASN A 106 12.19 -5.94 8.62
N LYS A 107 11.09 -5.81 7.88
CA LYS A 107 10.87 -6.53 6.62
C LYS A 107 11.08 -5.67 5.39
N ILE A 108 11.82 -4.57 5.52
CA ILE A 108 12.11 -3.67 4.41
C ILE A 108 13.44 -4.09 3.79
N ILE A 109 13.39 -4.48 2.52
CA ILE A 109 14.58 -4.95 1.81
C ILE A 109 14.79 -4.13 0.54
N GLY A 110 16.04 -4.04 0.10
CA GLY A 110 16.36 -3.48 -1.20
C GLY A 110 16.30 -4.56 -2.27
N SER A 111 16.38 -4.15 -3.53
CA SER A 111 16.35 -5.10 -4.64
C SER A 111 17.58 -5.99 -4.68
N ASP A 112 18.64 -5.62 -3.97
CA ASP A 112 19.84 -6.43 -3.82
C ASP A 112 19.72 -7.49 -2.72
N GLY A 113 18.58 -7.52 -2.01
CA GLY A 113 18.33 -8.47 -0.92
C GLY A 113 18.85 -8.03 0.43
N ASN A 114 19.56 -6.92 0.50
CA ASN A 114 20.06 -6.35 1.76
C ASN A 114 19.00 -5.48 2.40
N PRO A 115 19.16 -5.08 3.67
CA PRO A 115 18.21 -4.17 4.30
C PRO A 115 18.02 -2.91 3.46
N GLY A 116 16.77 -2.52 3.27
CA GLY A 116 16.43 -1.39 2.42
C GLY A 116 16.25 -0.10 3.19
N ILE A 117 16.24 1.00 2.44
CA ILE A 117 15.96 2.33 3.01
C ILE A 117 14.83 2.96 2.21
N ILE A 118 14.12 3.87 2.84
CA ILE A 118 13.03 4.61 2.18
C ILE A 118 13.57 5.98 1.78
N ILE A 119 13.69 6.20 0.49
CA ILE A 119 14.19 7.47 -0.04
C ILE A 119 13.09 8.51 -0.17
#